data_3eafe4167b8a9b121429a3e35ee86f8a
#
_entry.id   3eafe4167b8a9b121429a3e35ee86f8a
#
_cell.length_a   1.000
_cell.length_b   1.000
_cell.length_c   1.000
_cell.angle_alpha   90.00
_cell.angle_beta   90.00
_cell.angle_gamma   90.00
#
_symmetry.space_group_name_H-M   'P 1'
#
loop_
_entity.id
_entity.type
_entity.pdbx_description
1 polymer ?
#
loop_
_entity_poly.entity_id
_entity_poly.type
_entity_poly.pdbx_seq_one_letter_code
_entity_poly.pdbx_strand_id
1 'polypeptide(L)'
;FLLIDYIEKYYPELNLIGKFSKLSIIKNREYSKFKFNDQYRIFDNIITSRNISQPIDSPIDSLTMINHKVINPYKSGLALKMVDDFIGDQNVLKSIYEFSIDNKLISSDKTFIDVFYKNNGEKIAWFINYLKYDNIIDFSVKKIESIQNNHKFLIKNNSGISLPLKITLKDLNNKSETKWINQFKNDTIINVNSKNKIIINPDKYFSEYNFSNNYSSIEKIKKKTKFVLFRDFKNDLNNQLFYIPTFDYNLYDGLMPGFSFSNSTPIKRSFNYKFEPSYSTKQNELLGTINLKYTNYNSNKNNNLYSVNYFVGASTFHYKDDLSYNTFFPSIVLAFRDKDLRSNSRQILSMRYISVFREDNSNSIDYPNYNILNFKYISANSSVEKAFNFKSDFQINKDFIKSSITFNYRNYYKTNRQYNVRLFVGKFIKNNTKDDYFSFSSFRARDYLFSTNLLGRSENSGFYSQQYIGSEGGFKSKINYEYANDYIISLNSGITVWQWIEGYTGISAIKNLNEDLNFQYESGIRLNLFTDYFELY
;
A
#
# COMPACT_ATOMS: atom_id res chain seq x y z
N PHE A 1 24.58 8.11 13.86
CA PHE A 1 25.73 7.23 14.12
C PHE A 1 26.13 7.24 15.59
N LEU A 2 26.60 8.38 16.15
CA LEU A 2 27.08 8.48 17.55
C LEU A 2 26.08 7.93 18.59
N LEU A 3 24.78 8.20 18.42
CA LEU A 3 23.75 7.67 19.31
C LEU A 3 23.60 6.15 19.17
N ILE A 4 23.68 5.61 17.94
CA ILE A 4 23.62 4.17 17.70
C ILE A 4 24.78 3.47 18.42
N ASP A 5 25.99 3.98 18.23
CA ASP A 5 27.21 3.44 18.84
C ASP A 5 27.18 3.55 20.38
N TYR A 6 26.75 4.70 20.90
CA TYR A 6 26.59 4.92 22.35
C TYR A 6 25.61 3.92 22.98
N ILE A 7 24.44 3.72 22.37
CA ILE A 7 23.44 2.77 22.89
C ILE A 7 23.95 1.33 22.80
N GLU A 8 24.59 0.94 21.70
CA GLU A 8 25.17 -0.41 21.57
C GLU A 8 26.24 -0.69 22.64
N LYS A 9 27.05 0.31 22.95
CA LYS A 9 28.16 0.18 23.91
C LYS A 9 27.69 0.16 25.37
N TYR A 10 26.78 1.06 25.73
CA TYR A 10 26.41 1.28 27.13
C TYR A 10 25.05 0.69 27.52
N TYR A 11 24.14 0.49 26.55
CA TYR A 11 22.78 0.03 26.79
C TYR A 11 22.35 -1.07 25.78
N PRO A 12 23.15 -2.14 25.55
CA PRO A 12 22.91 -3.13 24.50
C PRO A 12 21.60 -3.89 24.66
N GLU A 13 21.05 -3.94 25.87
CA GLU A 13 19.79 -4.63 26.18
C GLU A 13 18.57 -3.68 26.29
N LEU A 14 18.76 -2.41 25.99
CA LEU A 14 17.66 -1.45 26.03
C LEU A 14 16.59 -1.84 24.98
N ASN A 15 15.39 -2.17 25.46
CA ASN A 15 14.29 -2.59 24.63
C ASN A 15 13.55 -1.37 24.04
N LEU A 16 13.14 -1.46 22.77
CA LEU A 16 12.47 -0.38 22.04
C LEU A 16 11.15 0.08 22.69
N ILE A 17 10.37 -0.87 23.21
CA ILE A 17 9.09 -0.58 23.89
C ILE A 17 9.19 -0.61 25.41
N GLY A 18 10.42 -0.67 25.94
CA GLY A 18 10.70 -0.60 27.38
C GLY A 18 9.98 -1.67 28.20
N LYS A 19 9.39 -1.28 29.32
CA LYS A 19 8.70 -2.19 30.26
C LYS A 19 7.49 -2.90 29.64
N PHE A 20 6.87 -2.37 28.62
CA PHE A 20 5.74 -3.00 27.91
C PHE A 20 6.12 -4.33 27.27
N SER A 21 7.39 -4.54 26.91
CA SER A 21 7.88 -5.82 26.34
C SER A 21 7.62 -7.03 27.24
N LYS A 22 7.48 -6.82 28.56
CA LYS A 22 7.27 -7.87 29.56
C LYS A 22 5.80 -8.25 29.79
N LEU A 23 4.84 -7.47 29.24
CA LEU A 23 3.43 -7.76 29.38
C LEU A 23 3.07 -9.10 28.74
N SER A 24 2.23 -9.91 29.42
CA SER A 24 1.87 -11.28 29.01
C SER A 24 1.39 -11.38 27.55
N ILE A 25 0.58 -10.42 27.09
CA ILE A 25 0.04 -10.37 25.72
C ILE A 25 1.12 -10.00 24.69
N ILE A 26 2.16 -9.29 25.11
CA ILE A 26 3.17 -8.69 24.23
C ILE A 26 4.46 -9.51 24.18
N LYS A 27 4.90 -10.12 25.29
CA LYS A 27 6.21 -10.77 25.45
C LYS A 27 6.59 -11.80 24.38
N ASN A 28 5.60 -12.41 23.74
CA ASN A 28 5.80 -13.43 22.70
C ASN A 28 5.76 -12.86 21.27
N ARG A 29 5.63 -11.55 21.12
CA ARG A 29 5.60 -10.85 19.83
C ARG A 29 7.01 -10.54 19.33
N GLU A 30 7.18 -10.45 18.02
CA GLU A 30 8.48 -10.10 17.46
C GLU A 30 8.88 -8.66 17.82
N TYR A 31 7.93 -7.71 17.84
CA TYR A 31 8.21 -6.33 18.22
C TYR A 31 8.62 -6.17 19.70
N SER A 32 8.27 -7.12 20.58
CA SER A 32 8.72 -7.09 21.98
C SER A 32 10.20 -7.42 22.16
N LYS A 33 10.81 -8.02 21.15
CA LYS A 33 12.22 -8.42 21.14
C LYS A 33 13.14 -7.34 20.58
N PHE A 34 12.58 -6.27 20.01
CA PHE A 34 13.36 -5.22 19.39
C PHE A 34 14.15 -4.44 20.42
N LYS A 35 15.43 -4.30 20.16
CA LYS A 35 16.32 -3.40 20.87
C LYS A 35 16.12 -1.96 20.39
N PHE A 36 16.54 -0.98 21.18
CA PHE A 36 16.34 0.43 20.86
C PHE A 36 16.87 0.82 19.48
N ASN A 37 18.03 0.33 19.09
CA ASN A 37 18.63 0.64 17.79
C ASN A 37 17.92 -0.03 16.61
N ASP A 38 17.06 -1.03 16.84
CA ASP A 38 16.28 -1.67 15.77
C ASP A 38 15.31 -0.70 15.09
N GLN A 39 14.91 0.38 15.78
CA GLN A 39 14.03 1.40 15.20
C GLN A 39 14.58 2.00 13.91
N TYR A 40 15.87 2.25 13.84
CA TYR A 40 16.50 2.89 12.67
C TYR A 40 16.27 2.04 11.41
N ARG A 41 16.60 0.76 11.48
CA ARG A 41 16.40 -0.17 10.35
C ARG A 41 14.92 -0.48 10.09
N ILE A 42 14.07 -0.56 11.12
CA ILE A 42 12.65 -0.85 10.97
C ILE A 42 11.95 0.26 10.19
N PHE A 43 12.13 1.52 10.58
CA PHE A 43 11.51 2.64 9.90
C PHE A 43 12.02 2.80 8.46
N ASP A 44 13.33 2.65 8.23
CA ASP A 44 13.88 2.70 6.88
C ASP A 44 13.33 1.55 6.02
N ASN A 45 13.24 0.32 6.54
CA ASN A 45 12.63 -0.81 5.82
C ASN A 45 11.15 -0.60 5.52
N ILE A 46 10.38 -0.01 6.44
CA ILE A 46 8.96 0.31 6.21
C ILE A 46 8.81 1.25 5.01
N ILE A 47 9.64 2.27 4.91
CA ILE A 47 9.58 3.27 3.83
C ILE A 47 10.15 2.71 2.53
N THR A 48 11.26 1.99 2.58
CA THR A 48 11.88 1.33 1.42
C THR A 48 10.95 0.27 0.82
N SER A 49 10.27 -0.54 1.65
CA SER A 49 9.29 -1.53 1.18
C SER A 49 8.07 -0.94 0.46
N ARG A 50 7.86 0.37 0.55
CA ARG A 50 6.83 1.13 -0.15
C ARG A 50 7.37 1.91 -1.35
N ASN A 51 8.67 1.80 -1.63
CA ASN A 51 9.37 2.55 -2.68
C ASN A 51 9.17 4.07 -2.58
N ILE A 52 9.25 4.62 -1.36
CA ILE A 52 9.15 6.07 -1.06
C ILE A 52 10.34 6.61 -0.27
N SER A 53 11.42 5.85 -0.17
CA SER A 53 12.70 6.32 0.36
C SER A 53 13.35 7.28 -0.63
N GLN A 54 14.06 8.29 -0.13
CA GLN A 54 14.82 9.25 -0.94
C GLN A 54 16.33 9.09 -0.67
N PRO A 55 17.22 9.53 -1.59
CA PRO A 55 18.66 9.52 -1.37
C PRO A 55 19.05 10.30 -0.12
N ILE A 56 20.13 9.89 0.52
CA ILE A 56 20.65 10.60 1.70
C ILE A 56 21.13 12.00 1.31
N ASP A 57 21.79 12.11 0.16
CA ASP A 57 22.35 13.34 -0.41
C ASP A 57 21.31 14.14 -1.22
N SER A 58 20.06 14.14 -0.79
CA SER A 58 19.02 14.95 -1.40
C SER A 58 18.94 16.33 -0.77
N PRO A 59 18.76 17.41 -1.56
CA PRO A 59 18.48 18.73 -1.03
C PRO A 59 17.28 18.71 -0.07
N ILE A 60 17.39 19.41 1.06
CA ILE A 60 16.36 19.43 2.11
C ILE A 60 14.99 19.84 1.57
N ASP A 61 14.96 20.79 0.67
CA ASP A 61 13.75 21.32 0.03
C ASP A 61 13.09 20.32 -0.94
N SER A 62 13.79 19.28 -1.36
CA SER A 62 13.26 18.19 -2.20
C SER A 62 12.73 17.01 -1.39
N LEU A 63 13.03 16.93 -0.10
CA LEU A 63 12.63 15.83 0.75
C LEU A 63 11.17 15.92 1.19
N THR A 64 10.49 14.77 1.22
CA THR A 64 9.23 14.67 1.96
C THR A 64 9.47 14.83 3.46
N MET A 65 8.47 15.29 4.21
CA MET A 65 8.63 15.53 5.66
C MET A 65 9.12 14.27 6.39
N ILE A 66 8.61 13.08 6.04
CA ILE A 66 9.04 11.84 6.70
C ILE A 66 10.49 11.48 6.37
N ASN A 67 10.91 11.66 5.11
CA ASN A 67 12.31 11.44 4.74
C ASN A 67 13.23 12.44 5.44
N HIS A 68 12.86 13.72 5.45
CA HIS A 68 13.65 14.76 6.10
C HIS A 68 13.79 14.56 7.63
N LYS A 69 12.68 14.34 8.33
CA LYS A 69 12.66 14.33 9.81
C LYS A 69 13.10 12.99 10.41
N VAL A 70 12.89 11.89 9.72
CA VAL A 70 13.07 10.55 10.30
C VAL A 70 13.99 9.67 9.45
N ILE A 71 13.65 9.44 8.17
CA ILE A 71 14.28 8.36 7.41
C ILE A 71 15.72 8.68 7.02
N ASN A 72 15.99 9.85 6.44
CA ASN A 72 17.36 10.21 6.04
C ASN A 72 18.32 10.28 7.22
N PRO A 73 17.97 10.87 8.38
CA PRO A 73 18.80 10.77 9.58
C PRO A 73 19.08 9.34 10.03
N TYR A 74 18.06 8.45 10.00
CA TYR A 74 18.21 7.06 10.39
C TYR A 74 19.09 6.29 9.40
N LYS A 75 18.80 6.43 8.12
CA LYS A 75 19.55 5.81 7.02
C LYS A 75 21.01 6.26 7.00
N SER A 76 21.29 7.56 7.25
CA SER A 76 22.64 8.09 7.38
C SER A 76 23.39 7.48 8.56
N GLY A 77 22.72 7.35 9.72
CA GLY A 77 23.31 6.71 10.90
C GLY A 77 23.68 5.26 10.66
N LEU A 78 22.80 4.49 10.03
CA LEU A 78 23.06 3.08 9.66
C LEU A 78 24.17 2.96 8.62
N ALA A 79 24.20 3.86 7.62
CA ALA A 79 25.21 3.87 6.58
C ALA A 79 26.62 4.14 7.15
N LEU A 80 26.75 5.09 8.04
CA LEU A 80 28.01 5.38 8.75
C LEU A 80 28.42 4.20 9.64
N LYS A 81 27.46 3.56 10.35
CA LYS A 81 27.76 2.36 11.16
C LYS A 81 28.27 1.21 10.29
N MET A 82 27.68 1.01 9.12
CA MET A 82 28.14 0.02 8.16
C MET A 82 29.54 0.29 7.65
N VAL A 83 29.85 1.56 7.34
CA VAL A 83 31.21 1.95 6.91
C VAL A 83 32.21 1.71 8.03
N ASP A 84 31.89 2.10 9.26
CA ASP A 84 32.76 1.86 10.42
C ASP A 84 33.05 0.36 10.62
N ASP A 85 32.03 -0.48 10.50
CA ASP A 85 32.15 -1.94 10.59
C ASP A 85 32.93 -2.56 9.40
N PHE A 86 32.84 -1.95 8.21
CA PHE A 86 33.56 -2.39 7.02
C PHE A 86 35.04 -2.01 7.01
N ILE A 87 35.37 -0.76 7.41
CA ILE A 87 36.74 -0.25 7.38
C ILE A 87 37.50 -0.63 8.65
N GLY A 88 36.83 -0.68 9.78
CA GLY A 88 37.42 -0.86 11.12
C GLY A 88 38.11 0.40 11.65
N ASP A 89 38.80 0.24 12.78
CA ASP A 89 39.72 1.21 13.40
C ASP A 89 39.13 2.57 13.79
N GLN A 90 37.81 2.65 14.04
CA GLN A 90 37.12 3.88 14.46
C GLN A 90 37.35 5.09 13.52
N ASN A 91 37.59 4.85 12.24
CA ASN A 91 37.89 5.88 11.25
C ASN A 91 36.73 6.85 11.04
N VAL A 92 35.48 6.41 11.25
CA VAL A 92 34.31 7.29 11.19
C VAL A 92 34.34 8.30 12.33
N LEU A 93 34.60 7.85 13.58
CA LEU A 93 34.71 8.74 14.74
C LEU A 93 35.82 9.76 14.58
N LYS A 94 37.00 9.33 14.10
CA LYS A 94 38.12 10.21 13.83
C LYS A 94 37.76 11.31 12.83
N SER A 95 37.11 10.95 11.74
CA SER A 95 36.69 11.90 10.70
C SER A 95 35.60 12.88 11.22
N ILE A 96 34.69 12.41 12.06
CA ILE A 96 33.69 13.29 12.71
C ILE A 96 34.39 14.29 13.64
N TYR A 97 35.37 13.82 14.42
CA TYR A 97 36.12 14.67 15.32
C TYR A 97 36.92 15.75 14.55
N GLU A 98 37.68 15.39 13.53
CA GLU A 98 38.42 16.33 12.69
C GLU A 98 37.48 17.34 12.03
N PHE A 99 36.38 16.92 11.44
CA PHE A 99 35.39 17.81 10.86
C PHE A 99 34.79 18.78 11.90
N SER A 100 34.56 18.33 13.13
CA SER A 100 34.03 19.18 14.20
C SER A 100 35.01 20.25 14.67
N ILE A 101 36.32 19.99 14.63
CA ILE A 101 37.36 20.93 14.97
C ILE A 101 37.55 21.96 13.85
N ASP A 102 37.67 21.51 12.61
CA ASP A 102 37.84 22.38 11.44
C ASP A 102 36.69 23.40 11.32
N ASN A 103 35.45 22.99 11.57
CA ASN A 103 34.28 23.88 11.53
C ASN A 103 34.20 24.87 12.70
N LYS A 104 34.90 24.63 13.81
CA LYS A 104 34.97 25.60 14.94
C LYS A 104 36.00 26.72 14.70
N LEU A 105 36.98 26.46 13.87
CA LEU A 105 38.14 27.37 13.72
C LEU A 105 38.03 28.27 12.49
N ILE A 106 37.31 27.90 11.43
CA ILE A 106 37.19 28.69 10.20
C ILE A 106 35.85 28.31 9.51
N SER A 107 35.20 29.27 8.87
CA SER A 107 34.15 29.00 7.87
C SER A 107 34.78 28.28 6.66
N SER A 108 35.00 26.99 6.77
CA SER A 108 35.57 26.22 5.69
C SER A 108 34.43 25.68 4.81
N ASP A 109 34.55 25.84 3.50
CA ASP A 109 33.63 25.27 2.51
C ASP A 109 33.72 23.73 2.42
N LYS A 110 34.53 23.11 3.30
CA LYS A 110 34.69 21.64 3.34
C LYS A 110 33.48 20.97 3.97
N THR A 111 32.96 19.99 3.28
CA THR A 111 31.91 19.12 3.78
C THR A 111 32.50 17.98 4.64
N PHE A 112 31.66 17.35 5.48
CA PHE A 112 32.05 16.13 6.20
C PHE A 112 32.58 15.06 5.23
N ILE A 113 31.98 14.93 4.04
CA ILE A 113 32.39 13.95 3.01
C ILE A 113 33.82 14.19 2.53
N ASP A 114 34.25 15.45 2.39
CA ASP A 114 35.61 15.77 1.97
C ASP A 114 36.65 15.33 3.00
N VAL A 115 36.38 15.59 4.29
CA VAL A 115 37.23 15.14 5.40
C VAL A 115 37.24 13.61 5.48
N PHE A 116 36.09 12.99 5.32
CA PHE A 116 35.93 11.54 5.39
C PHE A 116 36.65 10.81 4.25
N TYR A 117 36.55 11.35 3.03
CA TYR A 117 37.26 10.81 1.87
C TYR A 117 38.78 11.00 2.01
N LYS A 118 39.23 12.16 2.48
CA LYS A 118 40.65 12.41 2.75
C LYS A 118 41.25 11.36 3.69
N ASN A 119 40.50 10.97 4.73
CA ASN A 119 40.98 10.02 5.74
C ASN A 119 40.94 8.55 5.27
N ASN A 120 40.04 8.19 4.36
CA ASN A 120 39.77 6.79 4.02
C ASN A 120 40.00 6.43 2.54
N GLY A 121 40.13 7.42 1.66
CA GLY A 121 40.45 7.25 0.24
C GLY A 121 39.47 6.37 -0.53
N GLU A 122 39.99 5.60 -1.46
CA GLU A 122 39.21 4.73 -2.33
C GLU A 122 38.40 3.64 -1.62
N LYS A 123 38.73 3.32 -0.38
CA LYS A 123 37.99 2.32 0.42
C LYS A 123 36.52 2.69 0.60
N ILE A 124 36.20 3.99 0.56
CA ILE A 124 34.83 4.51 0.73
C ILE A 124 34.20 5.10 -0.53
N ALA A 125 34.83 4.94 -1.69
CA ALA A 125 34.28 5.48 -2.94
C ALA A 125 32.86 4.97 -3.24
N TRP A 126 32.55 3.73 -2.91
CA TRP A 126 31.22 3.14 -3.01
C TRP A 126 30.20 3.86 -2.12
N PHE A 127 30.61 4.36 -0.95
CA PHE A 127 29.73 5.05 0.00
C PHE A 127 29.22 6.36 -0.56
N ILE A 128 30.06 7.14 -1.23
CA ILE A 128 29.66 8.38 -1.90
C ILE A 128 28.59 8.11 -2.96
N ASN A 129 28.77 7.03 -3.74
CA ASN A 129 27.78 6.62 -4.72
C ASN A 129 26.47 6.16 -4.04
N TYR A 130 26.57 5.49 -2.90
CA TYR A 130 25.41 5.07 -2.11
C TYR A 130 24.60 6.25 -1.55
N LEU A 131 25.25 7.34 -1.12
CA LEU A 131 24.56 8.53 -0.62
C LEU A 131 23.61 9.14 -1.66
N LYS A 132 23.99 9.08 -2.94
CA LYS A 132 23.23 9.60 -4.09
C LYS A 132 22.27 8.58 -4.71
N TYR A 133 22.32 7.34 -4.23
CA TYR A 133 21.59 6.25 -4.84
C TYR A 133 20.09 6.32 -4.55
N ASP A 134 19.28 6.31 -5.61
CA ASP A 134 17.82 6.51 -5.52
C ASP A 134 17.00 5.24 -5.82
N ASN A 135 17.61 4.15 -6.26
CA ASN A 135 16.88 2.94 -6.58
C ASN A 135 16.79 1.99 -5.38
N ILE A 136 16.02 0.93 -5.54
CA ILE A 136 15.84 -0.10 -4.52
C ILE A 136 17.10 -0.96 -4.45
N ILE A 137 17.63 -1.18 -3.25
CA ILE A 137 18.64 -2.18 -2.98
C ILE A 137 17.95 -3.53 -2.79
N ASP A 138 18.46 -4.55 -3.47
CA ASP A 138 18.01 -5.93 -3.32
C ASP A 138 19.16 -6.89 -3.61
N PHE A 139 19.50 -7.69 -2.62
CA PHE A 139 20.44 -8.79 -2.76
C PHE A 139 19.68 -10.12 -2.67
N SER A 140 20.21 -11.15 -3.29
CA SER A 140 19.67 -12.49 -3.13
C SER A 140 20.77 -13.54 -3.12
N VAL A 141 20.54 -14.65 -2.43
CA VAL A 141 21.49 -15.76 -2.38
C VAL A 141 20.82 -17.07 -2.74
N LYS A 142 21.45 -17.84 -3.62
CA LYS A 142 20.98 -19.16 -4.05
C LYS A 142 22.12 -20.16 -4.05
N LYS A 143 21.86 -21.37 -3.55
CA LYS A 143 22.79 -22.48 -3.72
C LYS A 143 22.80 -22.92 -5.19
N ILE A 144 24.01 -23.03 -5.78
CA ILE A 144 24.20 -23.49 -7.16
C ILE A 144 24.64 -24.97 -7.16
N GLU A 145 25.62 -25.29 -6.33
CA GLU A 145 26.30 -26.58 -6.34
C GLU A 145 26.61 -27.04 -4.90
N SER A 146 26.61 -28.35 -4.70
CA SER A 146 26.94 -28.95 -3.41
C SER A 146 27.59 -30.29 -3.68
N ILE A 147 28.90 -30.39 -3.47
CA ILE A 147 29.71 -31.60 -3.64
C ILE A 147 30.40 -31.86 -2.31
N GLN A 148 30.02 -32.95 -1.64
CA GLN A 148 30.53 -33.30 -0.30
C GLN A 148 30.45 -32.11 0.66
N ASN A 149 31.58 -31.62 1.18
CA ASN A 149 31.66 -30.47 2.08
C ASN A 149 31.87 -29.13 1.40
N ASN A 150 31.96 -29.12 0.06
CA ASN A 150 32.14 -27.90 -0.73
C ASN A 150 30.81 -27.43 -1.33
N HIS A 151 30.43 -26.20 -1.03
CA HIS A 151 29.16 -25.63 -1.46
C HIS A 151 29.42 -24.31 -2.19
N LYS A 152 28.77 -24.15 -3.34
CA LYS A 152 28.82 -22.90 -4.11
C LYS A 152 27.51 -22.15 -3.98
N PHE A 153 27.59 -20.89 -3.59
CA PHE A 153 26.46 -20.00 -3.51
C PHE A 153 26.64 -18.83 -4.51
N LEU A 154 25.62 -18.58 -5.28
CA LEU A 154 25.49 -17.40 -6.12
C LEU A 154 24.84 -16.30 -5.31
N ILE A 155 25.52 -15.18 -5.16
CA ILE A 155 24.99 -13.95 -4.60
C ILE A 155 24.72 -12.99 -5.75
N LYS A 156 23.49 -12.55 -5.90
CA LYS A 156 23.07 -11.57 -6.89
C LYS A 156 22.92 -10.21 -6.26
N ASN A 157 23.44 -9.21 -6.93
CA ASN A 157 23.21 -7.81 -6.63
C ASN A 157 22.25 -7.23 -7.68
N ASN A 158 20.96 -7.16 -7.33
CA ASN A 158 19.91 -6.63 -8.22
C ASN A 158 19.83 -5.09 -8.15
N SER A 159 20.69 -4.44 -7.38
CA SER A 159 20.63 -2.99 -7.14
C SER A 159 21.17 -2.16 -8.30
N GLY A 160 22.14 -2.69 -9.06
CA GLY A 160 22.79 -1.95 -10.15
C GLY A 160 23.90 -0.97 -9.70
N ILE A 161 24.18 -0.91 -8.40
CA ILE A 161 25.30 -0.14 -7.80
C ILE A 161 26.31 -1.10 -7.15
N SER A 162 27.58 -0.75 -7.17
CA SER A 162 28.64 -1.53 -6.53
C SER A 162 28.64 -1.28 -5.02
N LEU A 163 28.43 -2.34 -4.23
CA LEU A 163 28.33 -2.26 -2.77
C LEU A 163 29.13 -3.41 -2.14
N PRO A 164 29.77 -3.19 -0.96
CA PRO A 164 30.28 -4.28 -0.12
C PRO A 164 29.13 -4.98 0.57
N LEU A 165 29.30 -6.26 0.87
CA LEU A 165 28.25 -7.05 1.50
C LEU A 165 28.80 -7.90 2.65
N LYS A 166 28.23 -7.70 3.84
CA LYS A 166 28.50 -8.55 4.98
C LYS A 166 27.75 -9.86 4.86
N ILE A 167 28.41 -10.97 5.12
CA ILE A 167 27.81 -12.30 5.11
C ILE A 167 28.11 -13.02 6.41
N THR A 168 27.16 -13.84 6.87
CA THR A 168 27.34 -14.78 7.97
C THR A 168 27.17 -16.21 7.48
N LEU A 169 28.18 -17.03 7.72
CA LEU A 169 28.21 -18.45 7.41
C LEU A 169 27.99 -19.23 8.70
N LYS A 170 27.11 -20.26 8.69
CA LYS A 170 26.84 -21.11 9.85
C LYS A 170 27.07 -22.57 9.50
N ASP A 171 27.70 -23.33 10.40
CA ASP A 171 27.84 -24.77 10.29
C ASP A 171 26.64 -25.53 10.88
N LEU A 172 26.68 -26.85 10.88
CA LEU A 172 25.64 -27.74 11.47
C LEU A 172 25.39 -27.43 12.95
N ASN A 173 26.44 -27.08 13.68
CA ASN A 173 26.40 -26.77 15.12
C ASN A 173 25.99 -25.31 15.39
N ASN A 174 25.56 -24.58 14.37
CA ASN A 174 25.24 -23.14 14.42
C ASN A 174 26.42 -22.23 14.80
N LYS A 175 27.65 -22.72 14.79
CA LYS A 175 28.83 -21.86 14.93
C LYS A 175 28.89 -20.93 13.73
N SER A 176 28.97 -19.62 13.98
CA SER A 176 28.91 -18.59 12.96
C SER A 176 30.29 -17.98 12.70
N GLU A 177 30.52 -17.70 11.43
CA GLU A 177 31.65 -16.94 10.95
C GLU A 177 31.12 -15.80 10.09
N THR A 178 31.60 -14.59 10.33
CA THR A 178 31.17 -13.39 9.59
C THR A 178 32.35 -12.82 8.79
N LYS A 179 32.08 -12.47 7.53
CA LYS A 179 33.08 -11.86 6.68
C LYS A 179 32.45 -10.85 5.73
N TRP A 180 33.27 -9.96 5.20
CA TRP A 180 32.89 -9.01 4.17
C TRP A 180 33.27 -9.56 2.78
N ILE A 181 32.35 -9.38 1.83
CA ILE A 181 32.64 -9.45 0.40
C ILE A 181 32.93 -8.03 -0.04
N ASN A 182 34.03 -7.82 -0.74
CA ASN A 182 34.36 -6.54 -1.32
C ASN A 182 33.24 -6.05 -2.26
N GLN A 183 33.27 -4.76 -2.58
CA GLN A 183 32.27 -4.16 -3.45
C GLN A 183 32.15 -4.90 -4.80
N PHE A 184 30.91 -5.21 -5.18
CA PHE A 184 30.57 -5.86 -6.44
C PHE A 184 29.26 -5.29 -6.99
N LYS A 185 29.18 -5.18 -8.30
CA LYS A 185 28.03 -4.63 -9.01
C LYS A 185 27.09 -5.71 -9.57
N ASN A 186 27.69 -6.82 -10.00
CA ASN A 186 26.98 -7.93 -10.62
C ASN A 186 26.96 -9.15 -9.70
N ASP A 187 26.62 -10.30 -10.24
CA ASP A 187 26.61 -11.55 -9.50
C ASP A 187 28.04 -11.95 -9.05
N THR A 188 28.15 -12.54 -7.88
CA THR A 188 29.39 -13.12 -7.38
C THR A 188 29.14 -14.53 -6.84
N ILE A 189 30.15 -15.39 -6.99
CA ILE A 189 30.11 -16.78 -6.50
C ILE A 189 31.06 -16.90 -5.33
N ILE A 190 30.57 -17.49 -4.25
CA ILE A 190 31.39 -17.83 -3.09
C ILE A 190 31.43 -19.33 -2.89
N ASN A 191 32.65 -19.84 -2.64
CA ASN A 191 32.89 -21.22 -2.25
C ASN A 191 32.96 -21.28 -0.72
N VAL A 192 32.23 -22.20 -0.15
CA VAL A 192 32.10 -22.34 1.31
C VAL A 192 32.28 -23.79 1.69
N ASN A 193 33.26 -24.06 2.56
CA ASN A 193 33.58 -25.40 3.02
C ASN A 193 32.95 -25.64 4.38
N SER A 194 32.35 -26.79 4.57
CA SER A 194 31.83 -27.28 5.89
C SER A 194 30.81 -26.33 6.54
N LYS A 195 30.16 -25.43 5.78
CA LYS A 195 29.13 -24.52 6.28
C LYS A 195 27.81 -24.77 5.57
N ASN A 196 26.74 -24.88 6.32
CA ASN A 196 25.42 -25.32 5.81
C ASN A 196 24.47 -24.19 5.49
N LYS A 197 24.72 -23.01 6.04
CA LYS A 197 23.82 -21.86 5.91
C LYS A 197 24.60 -20.60 5.60
N ILE A 198 24.03 -19.79 4.75
CA ILE A 198 24.50 -18.44 4.46
C ILE A 198 23.38 -17.44 4.68
N ILE A 199 23.74 -16.32 5.30
CA ILE A 199 22.88 -15.16 5.51
C ILE A 199 23.64 -13.97 4.96
N ILE A 200 23.07 -13.25 4.02
CA ILE A 200 23.61 -12.01 3.49
C ILE A 200 22.92 -10.80 4.12
N ASN A 201 23.65 -9.69 4.29
CA ASN A 201 23.20 -8.48 5.00
C ASN A 201 22.58 -8.80 6.39
N PRO A 202 23.28 -9.55 7.25
CA PRO A 202 22.71 -10.06 8.51
C PRO A 202 22.31 -8.93 9.47
N ASP A 203 23.06 -7.83 9.48
CA ASP A 203 22.81 -6.66 10.33
C ASP A 203 21.79 -5.70 9.74
N LYS A 204 21.35 -5.98 8.50
CA LYS A 204 20.36 -5.15 7.76
C LYS A 204 20.78 -3.68 7.64
N TYR A 205 22.07 -3.44 7.41
CA TYR A 205 22.60 -2.10 7.16
C TYR A 205 21.98 -1.44 5.93
N PHE A 206 21.76 -2.25 4.88
CA PHE A 206 20.95 -1.84 3.74
C PHE A 206 19.51 -2.26 3.96
N SER A 207 18.59 -1.33 3.82
CA SER A 207 17.18 -1.65 3.73
C SER A 207 16.86 -2.19 2.36
N GLU A 208 16.39 -3.43 2.31
CA GLU A 208 16.10 -4.15 1.09
C GLU A 208 14.58 -4.29 0.90
N TYR A 209 14.18 -4.36 -0.36
CA TYR A 209 12.79 -4.61 -0.70
C TYR A 209 12.32 -6.00 -0.23
N ASN A 210 13.20 -7.01 -0.33
CA ASN A 210 12.89 -8.38 0.03
C ASN A 210 14.00 -9.07 0.80
N PHE A 211 13.91 -9.11 2.12
CA PHE A 211 14.86 -9.88 2.96
C PHE A 211 14.64 -11.40 2.95
N SER A 212 13.58 -11.90 2.32
CA SER A 212 13.30 -13.34 2.37
C SER A 212 14.24 -14.17 1.49
N ASN A 213 14.89 -13.53 0.52
CA ASN A 213 15.87 -14.11 -0.42
C ASN A 213 17.33 -13.94 0.06
N ASN A 214 17.55 -13.33 1.24
CA ASN A 214 18.87 -13.13 1.86
C ASN A 214 19.40 -14.36 2.62
N TYR A 215 18.71 -15.46 2.51
CA TYR A 215 19.01 -16.66 3.23
C TYR A 215 19.01 -17.88 2.31
N SER A 216 20.06 -18.69 2.40
CA SER A 216 20.12 -19.99 1.74
C SER A 216 20.73 -21.04 2.66
N SER A 217 20.27 -22.28 2.52
CA SER A 217 20.81 -23.43 3.25
C SER A 217 20.95 -24.64 2.34
N ILE A 218 21.85 -25.56 2.70
CA ILE A 218 22.08 -26.80 1.96
C ILE A 218 20.87 -27.70 2.10
N GLU A 219 20.40 -27.88 3.33
CA GLU A 219 19.19 -28.63 3.63
C GLU A 219 17.97 -27.73 3.59
N LYS A 220 16.87 -28.23 3.03
CA LYS A 220 15.57 -27.55 3.11
C LYS A 220 15.06 -27.59 4.55
N ILE A 221 15.24 -26.51 5.28
CA ILE A 221 14.66 -26.39 6.61
C ILE A 221 13.15 -26.18 6.46
N LYS A 222 12.36 -27.15 6.92
CA LYS A 222 10.91 -26.98 7.05
C LYS A 222 10.63 -26.01 8.19
N LYS A 223 10.26 -24.78 7.84
CA LYS A 223 9.83 -23.78 8.84
C LYS A 223 8.50 -24.21 9.44
N LYS A 224 8.41 -24.26 10.75
CA LYS A 224 7.14 -24.51 11.45
C LYS A 224 6.20 -23.33 11.24
N THR A 225 4.91 -23.62 11.02
CA THR A 225 3.89 -22.57 10.94
C THR A 225 3.41 -22.23 12.36
N LYS A 226 3.43 -20.95 12.69
CA LYS A 226 2.90 -20.39 13.94
C LYS A 226 1.67 -19.54 13.67
N PHE A 227 0.61 -19.81 14.40
CA PHE A 227 -0.56 -18.94 14.47
C PHE A 227 -0.26 -17.79 15.43
N VAL A 228 -0.44 -16.56 14.96
CA VAL A 228 -0.12 -15.34 15.73
C VAL A 228 -1.36 -14.47 15.77
N LEU A 229 -1.93 -14.30 16.96
CA LEU A 229 -3.09 -13.42 17.17
C LEU A 229 -2.69 -11.97 16.86
N PHE A 230 -3.50 -11.22 16.11
CA PHE A 230 -3.21 -9.89 15.56
C PHE A 230 -2.00 -9.88 14.61
N ARG A 231 -1.57 -8.68 14.20
CA ARG A 231 -0.43 -8.51 13.30
C ARG A 231 0.87 -8.35 14.10
N ASP A 232 1.97 -8.79 13.49
CA ASP A 232 3.29 -8.70 14.07
C ASP A 232 4.33 -8.48 12.97
N PHE A 233 5.59 -8.29 13.33
CA PHE A 233 6.70 -8.30 12.41
C PHE A 233 7.04 -9.72 11.96
N LYS A 234 7.70 -9.83 10.80
CA LYS A 234 8.13 -11.12 10.25
C LYS A 234 9.17 -11.77 11.16
N ASN A 235 8.97 -13.05 11.45
CA ASN A 235 9.98 -13.93 12.04
C ASN A 235 10.65 -14.75 10.92
N ASP A 236 11.98 -14.71 10.83
CA ASP A 236 12.72 -15.42 9.78
C ASP A 236 12.82 -16.94 10.02
N LEU A 237 12.59 -17.39 11.26
CA LEU A 237 12.69 -18.80 11.67
C LEU A 237 11.39 -19.60 11.46
N ASN A 238 10.24 -18.92 11.39
CA ASN A 238 8.93 -19.57 11.30
C ASN A 238 8.09 -18.97 10.17
N ASN A 239 7.19 -19.77 9.63
CA ASN A 239 6.06 -19.25 8.87
C ASN A 239 5.02 -18.73 9.85
N GLN A 240 4.57 -17.50 9.68
CA GLN A 240 3.54 -16.90 10.55
C GLN A 240 2.25 -16.74 9.78
N LEU A 241 1.17 -17.21 10.39
CA LEU A 241 -0.20 -16.95 9.96
C LEU A 241 -0.85 -16.05 11.01
N PHE A 242 -1.07 -14.79 10.65
CA PHE A 242 -1.75 -13.84 11.53
C PHE A 242 -3.24 -14.08 11.48
N TYR A 243 -3.89 -14.05 12.63
CA TYR A 243 -5.33 -14.20 12.72
C TYR A 243 -5.94 -13.17 13.67
N ILE A 244 -7.14 -12.74 13.35
CA ILE A 244 -7.94 -11.80 14.15
C ILE A 244 -9.35 -12.35 14.18
N PRO A 245 -9.97 -12.56 15.36
CA PRO A 245 -11.40 -12.84 15.44
C PRO A 245 -12.20 -11.68 14.83
N THR A 246 -13.21 -12.01 14.05
CA THR A 246 -14.11 -11.04 13.41
C THR A 246 -15.55 -11.34 13.77
N PHE A 247 -16.35 -10.30 13.81
CA PHE A 247 -17.80 -10.39 14.01
C PHE A 247 -18.45 -9.42 13.04
N ASP A 248 -19.23 -9.96 12.13
CA ASP A 248 -20.01 -9.20 11.18
C ASP A 248 -21.50 -9.45 11.41
N TYR A 249 -22.35 -8.64 10.83
CA TYR A 249 -23.79 -8.77 10.90
C TYR A 249 -24.45 -8.27 9.63
N ASN A 250 -25.39 -9.02 9.12
CA ASN A 250 -26.42 -8.54 8.20
C ASN A 250 -27.78 -9.18 8.53
N LEU A 251 -28.86 -8.66 7.95
CA LEU A 251 -30.22 -9.09 8.27
C LEU A 251 -30.47 -10.57 7.93
N TYR A 252 -29.90 -11.07 6.85
CA TYR A 252 -30.14 -12.40 6.30
C TYR A 252 -29.24 -13.46 6.90
N ASP A 253 -27.99 -13.13 7.19
CA ASP A 253 -27.01 -14.03 7.80
C ASP A 253 -27.05 -14.01 9.35
N GLY A 254 -27.67 -12.97 9.94
CA GLY A 254 -27.61 -12.75 11.36
C GLY A 254 -26.21 -12.37 11.84
N LEU A 255 -25.82 -12.81 13.02
CA LEU A 255 -24.46 -12.65 13.52
C LEU A 255 -23.50 -13.61 12.79
N MET A 256 -22.38 -13.10 12.30
CA MET A 256 -21.39 -13.87 11.58
C MET A 256 -20.05 -13.87 12.33
N PRO A 257 -19.85 -14.74 13.35
CA PRO A 257 -18.54 -14.94 13.95
C PRO A 257 -17.57 -15.56 12.92
N GLY A 258 -16.33 -15.10 12.94
CA GLY A 258 -15.34 -15.55 11.98
C GLY A 258 -13.90 -15.25 12.39
N PHE A 259 -12.99 -15.44 11.46
CA PHE A 259 -11.59 -15.11 11.61
C PHE A 259 -11.05 -14.46 10.35
N SER A 260 -10.21 -13.46 10.52
CA SER A 260 -9.42 -12.88 9.42
C SER A 260 -8.00 -13.43 9.48
N PHE A 261 -7.62 -14.25 8.52
CA PHE A 261 -6.27 -14.79 8.35
C PHE A 261 -5.49 -13.97 7.33
N SER A 262 -4.24 -13.60 7.63
CA SER A 262 -3.41 -12.84 6.70
C SER A 262 -1.91 -13.06 6.92
N ASN A 263 -1.10 -12.64 5.95
CA ASN A 263 0.35 -12.54 6.06
C ASN A 263 0.84 -11.07 6.16
N SER A 264 -0.06 -10.14 6.41
CA SER A 264 0.24 -8.70 6.40
C SER A 264 1.12 -8.29 7.59
N THR A 265 2.25 -7.65 7.31
CA THR A 265 3.19 -7.12 8.30
C THR A 265 3.38 -5.62 8.09
N PRO A 266 3.95 -4.86 9.08
CA PRO A 266 4.27 -3.44 8.91
C PRO A 266 5.21 -3.17 7.73
N ILE A 267 6.18 -4.04 7.49
CA ILE A 267 7.04 -4.02 6.29
C ILE A 267 6.26 -4.72 5.17
N LYS A 268 6.00 -4.02 4.08
CA LYS A 268 5.23 -4.57 2.96
C LYS A 268 5.92 -5.76 2.31
N ARG A 269 5.10 -6.71 1.87
CA ARG A 269 5.52 -7.85 1.05
C ARG A 269 4.95 -7.70 -0.35
N SER A 270 5.63 -8.28 -1.34
CA SER A 270 5.12 -8.31 -2.71
C SER A 270 3.80 -9.09 -2.81
N PHE A 271 3.75 -10.26 -2.17
CA PHE A 271 2.53 -11.07 -2.12
C PHE A 271 1.84 -10.95 -0.76
N ASN A 272 0.56 -10.59 -0.79
CA ASN A 272 -0.29 -10.49 0.37
C ASN A 272 -1.56 -11.29 0.12
N TYR A 273 -2.03 -11.95 1.16
CA TYR A 273 -3.33 -12.61 1.17
C TYR A 273 -4.12 -12.24 2.42
N LYS A 274 -5.42 -12.26 2.28
CA LYS A 274 -6.40 -12.16 3.37
C LYS A 274 -7.53 -13.12 3.09
N PHE A 275 -7.83 -13.99 4.03
CA PHE A 275 -8.91 -14.95 3.98
C PHE A 275 -9.76 -14.79 5.23
N GLU A 276 -11.06 -14.55 5.06
CA GLU A 276 -11.98 -14.23 6.15
C GLU A 276 -13.20 -15.16 6.11
N PRO A 277 -13.07 -16.40 6.62
CA PRO A 277 -14.20 -17.27 6.80
C PRO A 277 -15.07 -16.80 7.96
N SER A 278 -16.36 -16.86 7.80
CA SER A 278 -17.38 -16.56 8.82
C SER A 278 -18.51 -17.58 8.77
N TYR A 279 -19.24 -17.70 9.85
CA TYR A 279 -20.38 -18.61 9.94
C TYR A 279 -21.66 -17.80 10.10
N SER A 280 -22.60 -17.97 9.16
CA SER A 280 -23.94 -17.40 9.25
C SER A 280 -24.74 -18.11 10.32
N THR A 281 -25.11 -17.40 11.39
CA THR A 281 -25.90 -18.02 12.47
C THR A 281 -27.38 -18.20 12.13
N LYS A 282 -27.88 -17.51 11.11
CA LYS A 282 -29.26 -17.61 10.67
C LYS A 282 -29.44 -18.68 9.59
N GLN A 283 -28.51 -18.75 8.63
CA GLN A 283 -28.56 -19.71 7.53
C GLN A 283 -27.83 -21.02 7.81
N ASN A 284 -27.02 -21.07 8.89
CA ASN A 284 -26.20 -22.22 9.25
C ASN A 284 -25.17 -22.62 8.19
N GLU A 285 -24.60 -21.66 7.48
CA GLU A 285 -23.66 -21.85 6.38
C GLU A 285 -22.34 -21.14 6.60
N LEU A 286 -21.28 -21.65 5.92
CA LEU A 286 -19.97 -21.01 5.88
C LEU A 286 -19.95 -19.98 4.75
N LEU A 287 -19.60 -18.78 5.11
CA LEU A 287 -19.46 -17.63 4.21
C LEU A 287 -18.02 -17.10 4.29
N GLY A 288 -17.74 -16.08 3.50
CA GLY A 288 -16.50 -15.34 3.69
C GLY A 288 -15.94 -14.67 2.45
N THR A 289 -14.75 -14.13 2.63
CA THR A 289 -14.02 -13.44 1.57
C THR A 289 -12.60 -13.94 1.44
N ILE A 290 -12.08 -13.92 0.22
CA ILE A 290 -10.67 -14.14 -0.08
C ILE A 290 -10.14 -12.99 -0.93
N ASN A 291 -8.97 -12.48 -0.55
CA ASN A 291 -8.28 -11.41 -1.26
C ASN A 291 -6.82 -11.78 -1.42
N LEU A 292 -6.35 -11.87 -2.66
CA LEU A 292 -4.98 -12.12 -3.04
C LEU A 292 -4.44 -10.88 -3.74
N LYS A 293 -3.26 -10.41 -3.36
CA LYS A 293 -2.63 -9.25 -3.97
C LYS A 293 -1.15 -9.47 -4.17
N TYR A 294 -0.68 -9.27 -5.40
CA TYR A 294 0.74 -9.19 -5.72
C TYR A 294 1.07 -7.78 -6.20
N THR A 295 2.05 -7.13 -5.56
CA THR A 295 2.51 -5.78 -5.90
C THR A 295 3.95 -5.86 -6.40
N ASN A 296 4.17 -5.36 -7.59
CA ASN A 296 5.50 -5.15 -8.15
C ASN A 296 5.77 -3.64 -8.25
N TYR A 297 6.74 -3.15 -7.49
CA TYR A 297 7.19 -1.76 -7.58
C TYR A 297 8.23 -1.62 -8.67
N ASN A 298 8.15 -0.54 -9.44
CA ASN A 298 9.19 -0.22 -10.40
C ASN A 298 10.44 0.27 -9.66
N SER A 299 11.56 -0.41 -9.86
CA SER A 299 12.86 -0.02 -9.29
C SER A 299 13.41 1.27 -9.93
N ASN A 300 13.10 1.50 -11.20
CA ASN A 300 13.50 2.71 -11.90
C ASN A 300 12.56 3.89 -11.58
N LYS A 301 12.94 4.73 -10.63
CA LYS A 301 12.17 5.91 -10.22
C LYS A 301 12.15 7.02 -11.27
N ASN A 302 12.96 6.94 -12.33
CA ASN A 302 12.87 7.84 -13.48
C ASN A 302 11.67 7.57 -14.38
N ASN A 303 11.01 6.44 -14.21
CA ASN A 303 9.76 6.11 -14.87
C ASN A 303 8.58 6.53 -13.97
N ASN A 304 7.57 7.17 -14.56
CA ASN A 304 6.38 7.58 -13.83
C ASN A 304 5.53 6.37 -13.35
N LEU A 305 5.67 5.19 -13.96
CA LEU A 305 5.04 3.97 -13.47
C LEU A 305 5.61 3.60 -12.09
N TYR A 306 4.79 3.73 -11.06
CA TYR A 306 5.19 3.46 -9.68
C TYR A 306 5.07 1.99 -9.32
N SER A 307 3.93 1.37 -9.65
CA SER A 307 3.71 -0.04 -9.35
C SER A 307 2.67 -0.68 -10.27
N VAL A 308 2.82 -1.98 -10.44
CA VAL A 308 1.82 -2.88 -11.03
C VAL A 308 1.27 -3.77 -9.92
N ASN A 309 -0.05 -3.74 -9.73
CA ASN A 309 -0.72 -4.56 -8.72
C ASN A 309 -1.66 -5.55 -9.42
N TYR A 310 -1.49 -6.80 -9.11
CA TYR A 310 -2.41 -7.88 -9.50
C TYR A 310 -3.26 -8.22 -8.27
N PHE A 311 -4.56 -8.26 -8.44
CA PHE A 311 -5.50 -8.53 -7.37
C PHE A 311 -6.52 -9.57 -7.81
N VAL A 312 -6.87 -10.49 -6.91
CA VAL A 312 -7.98 -11.42 -7.06
C VAL A 312 -8.78 -11.38 -5.79
N GLY A 313 -10.07 -11.09 -5.91
CA GLY A 313 -11.03 -11.14 -4.82
C GLY A 313 -12.19 -12.07 -5.15
N ALA A 314 -12.71 -12.70 -4.11
CA ALA A 314 -13.94 -13.47 -4.16
C ALA A 314 -14.68 -13.33 -2.83
N SER A 315 -16.00 -13.33 -2.86
CA SER A 315 -16.83 -13.28 -1.65
C SER A 315 -18.14 -14.04 -1.84
N THR A 316 -18.65 -14.55 -0.72
CA THR A 316 -19.98 -15.14 -0.63
C THR A 316 -20.70 -14.61 0.60
N PHE A 317 -22.00 -14.28 0.49
CA PHE A 317 -22.90 -13.84 1.55
C PHE A 317 -24.35 -13.93 1.07
N HIS A 318 -25.33 -13.92 1.99
CA HIS A 318 -26.73 -13.93 1.62
C HIS A 318 -27.27 -12.50 1.42
N TYR A 319 -28.15 -12.34 0.43
CA TYR A 319 -28.83 -11.09 0.11
C TYR A 319 -30.35 -11.17 0.33
N LYS A 320 -30.85 -12.38 0.55
CA LYS A 320 -32.20 -12.74 1.02
C LYS A 320 -32.09 -14.02 1.84
N ASP A 321 -33.18 -14.40 2.53
CA ASP A 321 -33.24 -15.69 3.20
C ASP A 321 -33.05 -16.82 2.18
N ASP A 322 -32.14 -17.76 2.45
CA ASP A 322 -31.76 -18.91 1.63
C ASP A 322 -31.27 -18.55 0.19
N LEU A 323 -30.87 -17.31 -0.06
CA LEU A 323 -30.37 -16.89 -1.37
C LEU A 323 -29.00 -16.23 -1.27
N SER A 324 -28.00 -16.84 -1.86
CA SER A 324 -26.61 -16.40 -1.79
C SER A 324 -26.20 -15.48 -2.94
N TYR A 325 -25.20 -14.70 -2.64
CA TYR A 325 -24.43 -13.86 -3.54
C TYR A 325 -23.00 -14.39 -3.64
N ASN A 326 -22.55 -14.69 -4.83
CA ASN A 326 -21.16 -15.09 -5.07
C ASN A 326 -20.51 -14.12 -6.05
N THR A 327 -19.35 -13.59 -5.67
CA THR A 327 -18.60 -12.64 -6.51
C THR A 327 -17.17 -13.08 -6.73
N PHE A 328 -16.65 -12.81 -7.93
CA PHE A 328 -15.27 -13.04 -8.30
C PHE A 328 -14.76 -11.86 -9.13
N PHE A 329 -13.60 -11.26 -8.73
CA PHE A 329 -13.11 -10.05 -9.40
C PHE A 329 -11.58 -9.98 -9.47
N PRO A 330 -10.97 -10.60 -10.49
CA PRO A 330 -9.57 -10.35 -10.82
C PRO A 330 -9.37 -8.94 -11.38
N SER A 331 -8.25 -8.32 -11.04
CA SER A 331 -7.90 -6.99 -11.55
C SER A 331 -6.41 -6.75 -11.68
N ILE A 332 -6.06 -5.86 -12.59
CA ILE A 332 -4.71 -5.31 -12.77
C ILE A 332 -4.81 -3.79 -12.57
N VAL A 333 -3.94 -3.25 -11.73
CA VAL A 333 -3.91 -1.82 -11.42
C VAL A 333 -2.50 -1.29 -11.63
N LEU A 334 -2.36 -0.36 -12.57
CA LEU A 334 -1.15 0.42 -12.82
C LEU A 334 -1.26 1.72 -12.05
N ALA A 335 -0.31 1.98 -11.16
CA ALA A 335 -0.23 3.24 -10.43
C ALA A 335 0.95 4.06 -10.92
N PHE A 336 0.71 5.33 -11.21
CA PHE A 336 1.71 6.29 -11.68
C PHE A 336 1.85 7.41 -10.66
N ARG A 337 3.05 7.96 -10.57
CA ARG A 337 3.36 9.13 -9.74
C ARG A 337 4.42 9.99 -10.41
N ASP A 338 4.50 11.24 -10.01
CA ASP A 338 5.59 12.12 -10.41
C ASP A 338 6.91 11.70 -9.76
N LYS A 339 8.03 12.09 -10.36
CA LYS A 339 9.38 11.88 -9.82
C LYS A 339 9.55 12.57 -8.47
N ASP A 340 9.06 13.80 -8.34
CA ASP A 340 9.02 14.49 -7.05
C ASP A 340 7.99 13.83 -6.12
N LEU A 341 8.47 13.20 -5.05
CA LEU A 341 7.61 12.53 -4.07
C LEU A 341 6.71 13.49 -3.28
N ARG A 342 6.98 14.80 -3.31
CA ARG A 342 6.12 15.83 -2.71
C ARG A 342 4.95 16.19 -3.61
N SER A 343 5.00 15.80 -4.89
CA SER A 343 3.88 16.03 -5.80
C SER A 343 2.62 15.32 -5.30
N ASN A 344 1.50 16.01 -5.37
CA ASN A 344 0.18 15.48 -5.06
C ASN A 344 -0.48 14.80 -6.26
N SER A 345 0.16 14.85 -7.44
CA SER A 345 -0.34 14.21 -8.65
C SER A 345 -0.25 12.68 -8.54
N ARG A 346 -1.35 12.01 -8.84
CA ARG A 346 -1.45 10.55 -8.87
C ARG A 346 -2.34 10.15 -10.03
N GLN A 347 -1.92 9.09 -10.73
CA GLN A 347 -2.72 8.52 -11.80
C GLN A 347 -2.85 7.02 -11.58
N ILE A 348 -4.01 6.48 -11.88
CA ILE A 348 -4.30 5.05 -11.75
C ILE A 348 -5.03 4.60 -13.01
N LEU A 349 -4.54 3.54 -13.62
CA LEU A 349 -5.24 2.82 -14.69
C LEU A 349 -5.54 1.42 -14.16
N SER A 350 -6.80 1.00 -14.22
CA SER A 350 -7.22 -0.30 -13.77
C SER A 350 -8.08 -1.02 -14.79
N MET A 351 -7.87 -2.32 -14.90
CA MET A 351 -8.74 -3.25 -15.61
C MET A 351 -9.23 -4.28 -14.60
N ARG A 352 -10.54 -4.44 -14.50
CA ARG A 352 -11.19 -5.37 -13.57
C ARG A 352 -12.26 -6.18 -14.32
N TYR A 353 -12.24 -7.49 -14.13
CA TYR A 353 -13.33 -8.36 -14.52
C TYR A 353 -14.17 -8.65 -13.28
N ILE A 354 -15.47 -8.43 -13.36
CA ILE A 354 -16.43 -8.66 -12.28
C ILE A 354 -17.37 -9.76 -12.73
N SER A 355 -17.41 -10.86 -11.98
CA SER A 355 -18.36 -11.96 -12.18
C SER A 355 -19.24 -12.07 -10.94
N VAL A 356 -20.53 -12.07 -11.14
CA VAL A 356 -21.55 -12.12 -10.08
C VAL A 356 -22.53 -13.24 -10.36
N PHE A 357 -22.76 -14.06 -9.33
CA PHE A 357 -23.79 -15.09 -9.29
C PHE A 357 -24.73 -14.79 -8.12
N ARG A 358 -26.00 -14.61 -8.42
CA ARG A 358 -27.07 -14.49 -7.42
C ARG A 358 -28.01 -15.68 -7.55
N GLU A 359 -28.24 -16.39 -6.48
CA GLU A 359 -29.26 -17.41 -6.45
C GLU A 359 -30.64 -16.75 -6.60
N ASP A 360 -31.48 -17.31 -7.45
CA ASP A 360 -32.83 -16.84 -7.69
C ASP A 360 -33.77 -18.05 -7.92
N ASN A 361 -34.47 -18.43 -6.86
CA ASN A 361 -35.38 -19.59 -6.89
C ASN A 361 -36.71 -19.29 -7.58
N SER A 362 -37.03 -18.02 -7.82
CA SER A 362 -38.33 -17.58 -8.37
C SER A 362 -38.24 -17.01 -9.78
N ASN A 363 -37.05 -16.96 -10.38
CA ASN A 363 -36.78 -16.27 -11.65
C ASN A 363 -37.27 -14.80 -11.63
N SER A 364 -37.22 -14.17 -10.44
CA SER A 364 -37.75 -12.83 -10.23
C SER A 364 -36.73 -11.73 -10.54
N ILE A 365 -35.49 -12.10 -10.87
CA ILE A 365 -34.38 -11.17 -11.11
C ILE A 365 -33.97 -11.28 -12.58
N ASP A 366 -34.00 -10.16 -13.31
CA ASP A 366 -33.62 -10.13 -14.74
C ASP A 366 -32.13 -10.47 -14.98
N TYR A 367 -31.25 -10.15 -14.02
CA TYR A 367 -29.80 -10.40 -14.11
C TYR A 367 -29.28 -11.14 -12.89
N PRO A 368 -29.67 -12.43 -12.67
CA PRO A 368 -29.12 -13.20 -11.57
C PRO A 368 -27.60 -13.41 -11.74
N ASN A 369 -27.16 -13.63 -12.97
CA ASN A 369 -25.76 -13.86 -13.30
C ASN A 369 -25.30 -12.86 -14.34
N TYR A 370 -24.18 -12.18 -14.09
CA TYR A 370 -23.58 -11.27 -15.05
C TYR A 370 -22.07 -11.14 -14.92
N ASN A 371 -21.44 -10.76 -16.03
CA ASN A 371 -20.01 -10.50 -16.10
C ASN A 371 -19.78 -9.10 -16.70
N ILE A 372 -18.89 -8.32 -16.11
CA ILE A 372 -18.55 -6.99 -16.59
C ILE A 372 -17.03 -6.84 -16.67
N LEU A 373 -16.53 -6.42 -17.82
CA LEU A 373 -15.17 -5.94 -17.98
C LEU A 373 -15.16 -4.42 -17.79
N ASN A 374 -14.46 -3.95 -16.76
CA ASN A 374 -14.42 -2.55 -16.37
C ASN A 374 -13.00 -1.99 -16.51
N PHE A 375 -12.85 -0.94 -17.31
CA PHE A 375 -11.64 -0.14 -17.42
C PHE A 375 -11.87 1.20 -16.73
N LYS A 376 -10.95 1.60 -15.87
CA LYS A 376 -11.05 2.86 -15.15
C LYS A 376 -9.71 3.60 -15.15
N TYR A 377 -9.76 4.87 -15.51
CA TYR A 377 -8.64 5.78 -15.35
C TYR A 377 -9.01 6.88 -14.35
N ILE A 378 -8.10 7.15 -13.43
CA ILE A 378 -8.24 8.22 -12.44
C ILE A 378 -6.97 9.07 -12.49
N SER A 379 -7.14 10.38 -12.61
CA SER A 379 -6.07 11.36 -12.44
C SER A 379 -6.49 12.34 -11.35
N ALA A 380 -5.70 12.44 -10.30
CA ALA A 380 -5.97 13.31 -9.17
C ALA A 380 -4.76 14.17 -8.83
N ASN A 381 -5.01 15.41 -8.49
CA ASN A 381 -4.03 16.32 -7.92
C ASN A 381 -4.71 17.11 -6.80
N SER A 382 -4.30 16.87 -5.55
CA SER A 382 -4.94 17.44 -4.36
C SER A 382 -3.91 18.19 -3.53
N SER A 383 -3.87 19.49 -3.66
CA SER A 383 -3.17 20.39 -2.73
C SER A 383 -4.09 20.79 -1.57
N VAL A 384 -3.55 21.49 -0.58
CA VAL A 384 -4.34 22.01 0.55
C VAL A 384 -5.45 22.94 0.09
N GLU A 385 -5.16 23.83 -0.86
CA GLU A 385 -6.11 24.83 -1.34
C GLU A 385 -7.00 24.32 -2.48
N LYS A 386 -6.43 23.52 -3.38
CA LYS A 386 -7.10 23.09 -4.62
C LYS A 386 -7.03 21.58 -4.74
N ALA A 387 -8.14 21.00 -5.11
CA ALA A 387 -8.21 19.58 -5.45
C ALA A 387 -8.87 19.40 -6.81
N PHE A 388 -8.25 18.57 -7.62
CA PHE A 388 -8.73 18.18 -8.94
C PHE A 388 -8.77 16.68 -9.04
N ASN A 389 -9.86 16.13 -9.53
CA ASN A 389 -10.02 14.70 -9.81
C ASN A 389 -10.74 14.50 -11.13
N PHE A 390 -10.11 13.78 -12.04
CA PHE A 390 -10.69 13.30 -13.28
C PHE A 390 -10.80 11.80 -13.24
N LYS A 391 -11.96 11.25 -13.57
CA LYS A 391 -12.22 9.81 -13.66
C LYS A 391 -12.90 9.51 -14.99
N SER A 392 -12.37 8.55 -15.73
CA SER A 392 -13.02 7.91 -16.86
C SER A 392 -13.32 6.44 -16.50
N ASP A 393 -14.51 5.98 -16.84
CA ASP A 393 -14.99 4.63 -16.57
C ASP A 393 -15.61 4.05 -17.85
N PHE A 394 -15.19 2.85 -18.25
CA PHE A 394 -15.68 2.15 -19.42
C PHE A 394 -16.04 0.73 -19.05
N GLN A 395 -17.24 0.31 -19.38
CA GLN A 395 -17.80 -0.98 -18.99
C GLN A 395 -18.34 -1.73 -20.19
N ILE A 396 -18.02 -3.02 -20.26
CA ILE A 396 -18.46 -3.93 -21.30
C ILE A 396 -19.15 -5.13 -20.66
N ASN A 397 -20.36 -5.40 -21.09
CA ASN A 397 -21.13 -6.60 -20.79
C ASN A 397 -21.76 -7.10 -22.10
N LYS A 398 -22.30 -8.32 -22.13
CA LYS A 398 -22.98 -8.88 -23.31
C LYS A 398 -24.16 -8.01 -23.78
N ASP A 399 -24.87 -7.41 -22.82
CA ASP A 399 -26.10 -6.64 -23.06
C ASP A 399 -25.86 -5.14 -23.17
N PHE A 400 -24.72 -4.61 -22.70
CA PHE A 400 -24.41 -3.19 -22.78
C PHE A 400 -22.93 -2.87 -22.96
N ILE A 401 -22.67 -1.71 -23.54
CA ILE A 401 -21.38 -1.02 -23.52
C ILE A 401 -21.66 0.41 -23.09
N LYS A 402 -21.02 0.87 -22.01
CA LYS A 402 -21.18 2.24 -21.54
C LYS A 402 -19.90 2.89 -21.12
N SER A 403 -19.86 4.20 -21.23
CA SER A 403 -18.72 5.04 -20.84
C SER A 403 -19.18 6.21 -20.02
N SER A 404 -18.34 6.64 -19.09
CA SER A 404 -18.59 7.87 -18.34
C SER A 404 -17.30 8.62 -18.01
N ILE A 405 -17.45 9.92 -17.81
CA ILE A 405 -16.42 10.84 -17.37
C ILE A 405 -16.96 11.60 -16.17
N THR A 406 -16.13 11.70 -15.13
CA THR A 406 -16.40 12.54 -13.96
C THR A 406 -15.24 13.51 -13.77
N PHE A 407 -15.57 14.75 -13.60
CA PHE A 407 -14.63 15.81 -13.26
C PHE A 407 -15.06 16.44 -11.95
N ASN A 408 -14.17 16.49 -10.97
CA ASN A 408 -14.39 17.14 -9.69
C ASN A 408 -13.33 18.21 -9.48
N TYR A 409 -13.76 19.39 -9.08
CA TYR A 409 -12.88 20.49 -8.71
C TYR A 409 -13.34 21.09 -7.41
N ARG A 410 -12.40 21.32 -6.49
CA ARG A 410 -12.61 22.02 -5.23
C ARG A 410 -11.53 23.08 -5.04
N ASN A 411 -11.92 24.23 -4.52
CA ASN A 411 -10.98 25.27 -4.15
C ASN A 411 -11.41 25.96 -2.85
N TYR A 412 -10.48 26.11 -1.92
CA TYR A 412 -10.65 26.96 -0.73
C TYR A 412 -10.33 28.40 -1.12
N TYR A 413 -11.33 29.27 -1.10
CA TYR A 413 -11.16 30.69 -1.36
C TYR A 413 -10.89 31.50 -0.09
N LYS A 414 -11.13 30.89 1.08
CA LYS A 414 -10.82 31.42 2.41
C LYS A 414 -10.64 30.25 3.38
N THR A 415 -10.05 30.50 4.55
CA THR A 415 -9.93 29.48 5.60
C THR A 415 -11.29 28.86 5.91
N ASN A 416 -11.40 27.54 5.78
CA ASN A 416 -12.62 26.74 5.96
C ASN A 416 -13.81 27.17 5.07
N ARG A 417 -13.56 27.84 3.95
CA ARG A 417 -14.59 28.16 2.96
C ARG A 417 -14.18 27.70 1.59
N GLN A 418 -15.00 26.86 1.00
CA GLN A 418 -14.73 26.23 -0.29
C GLN A 418 -15.86 26.43 -1.28
N TYR A 419 -15.52 26.32 -2.55
CA TYR A 419 -16.48 25.95 -3.57
C TYR A 419 -16.04 24.66 -4.25
N ASN A 420 -17.02 23.87 -4.65
CA ASN A 420 -16.82 22.63 -5.37
C ASN A 420 -17.72 22.60 -6.61
N VAL A 421 -17.21 21.96 -7.65
CA VAL A 421 -17.93 21.73 -8.90
C VAL A 421 -17.68 20.30 -9.34
N ARG A 422 -18.73 19.60 -9.70
CA ARG A 422 -18.67 18.25 -10.26
C ARG A 422 -19.45 18.23 -11.58
N LEU A 423 -18.79 17.79 -12.63
CA LEU A 423 -19.39 17.45 -13.91
C LEU A 423 -19.36 15.94 -14.10
N PHE A 424 -20.49 15.35 -14.43
CA PHE A 424 -20.60 13.97 -14.84
C PHE A 424 -21.22 13.89 -16.23
N VAL A 425 -20.64 13.07 -17.11
CA VAL A 425 -21.17 12.74 -18.43
C VAL A 425 -21.12 11.23 -18.58
N GLY A 426 -22.25 10.61 -18.80
CA GLY A 426 -22.36 9.18 -19.03
C GLY A 426 -23.21 8.87 -20.25
N LYS A 427 -22.79 7.89 -21.04
CA LYS A 427 -23.52 7.44 -22.24
C LYS A 427 -23.42 5.93 -22.41
N PHE A 428 -24.55 5.31 -22.75
CA PHE A 428 -24.58 3.98 -23.34
C PHE A 428 -24.21 4.06 -24.81
N ILE A 429 -23.18 3.31 -25.20
CA ILE A 429 -22.80 3.11 -26.61
C ILE A 429 -23.68 2.04 -27.22
N LYS A 430 -24.01 1.03 -26.42
CA LYS A 430 -24.96 -0.03 -26.73
C LYS A 430 -25.75 -0.32 -25.47
N ASN A 431 -27.07 -0.40 -25.57
CA ASN A 431 -27.95 -0.79 -24.47
C ASN A 431 -29.05 -1.75 -24.95
N ASN A 432 -28.93 -3.01 -24.55
CA ASN A 432 -29.93 -4.06 -24.76
C ASN A 432 -30.39 -4.64 -23.40
N THR A 433 -30.26 -3.85 -22.32
CA THR A 433 -30.67 -4.28 -20.99
C THR A 433 -32.20 -4.27 -20.89
N LYS A 434 -32.73 -5.18 -20.06
CA LYS A 434 -34.18 -5.34 -19.87
C LYS A 434 -34.74 -4.38 -18.84
N ASP A 435 -33.89 -3.96 -17.91
CA ASP A 435 -34.26 -3.08 -16.78
C ASP A 435 -33.17 -2.02 -16.50
N ASP A 436 -33.38 -1.20 -15.50
CA ASP A 436 -32.47 -0.14 -15.08
C ASP A 436 -31.38 -0.59 -14.11
N TYR A 437 -31.15 -1.90 -13.94
CA TYR A 437 -30.15 -2.40 -13.00
C TYR A 437 -28.74 -1.90 -13.28
N PHE A 438 -28.39 -1.73 -14.56
CA PHE A 438 -27.09 -1.21 -15.01
C PHE A 438 -27.15 0.25 -15.48
N SER A 439 -28.30 0.90 -15.42
CA SER A 439 -28.47 2.29 -15.84
C SER A 439 -27.68 3.26 -14.97
N PHE A 440 -27.41 4.45 -15.49
CA PHE A 440 -26.86 5.53 -14.69
C PHE A 440 -27.91 6.01 -13.69
N SER A 441 -27.52 6.22 -12.45
CA SER A 441 -28.43 6.66 -11.40
C SER A 441 -28.35 8.17 -11.19
N SER A 442 -29.47 8.79 -10.96
CA SER A 442 -29.56 10.24 -10.69
C SER A 442 -29.25 10.57 -9.22
N PHE A 443 -29.87 9.88 -8.26
CA PHE A 443 -29.73 10.20 -6.83
C PHE A 443 -29.34 9.00 -5.94
N ARG A 444 -29.58 7.75 -6.34
CA ARG A 444 -29.20 6.56 -5.58
C ARG A 444 -28.65 5.47 -6.46
N ALA A 445 -27.31 5.30 -6.43
CA ALA A 445 -26.62 4.32 -7.24
C ALA A 445 -26.88 2.88 -6.77
N ARG A 446 -26.94 1.97 -7.73
CA ARG A 446 -26.77 0.53 -7.50
C ARG A 446 -25.30 0.16 -7.63
N ASP A 447 -24.76 -0.56 -6.63
CA ASP A 447 -23.35 -0.97 -6.64
C ASP A 447 -23.15 -2.35 -7.27
N TYR A 448 -23.62 -2.53 -8.51
CA TYR A 448 -23.46 -3.78 -9.26
C TYR A 448 -22.00 -4.11 -9.63
N LEU A 449 -21.09 -3.15 -9.49
CA LEU A 449 -19.65 -3.38 -9.65
C LEU A 449 -18.97 -3.82 -8.34
N PHE A 450 -19.66 -3.87 -7.24
CA PHE A 450 -19.10 -4.16 -5.92
C PHE A 450 -17.89 -3.27 -5.59
N SER A 451 -18.02 -1.98 -5.90
CA SER A 451 -16.97 -0.97 -5.70
C SER A 451 -17.01 -0.32 -4.32
N THR A 452 -18.14 -0.41 -3.62
CA THR A 452 -18.40 0.24 -2.33
C THR A 452 -18.48 -0.81 -1.23
N ASN A 453 -17.83 -0.55 -0.11
CA ASN A 453 -17.93 -1.40 1.07
C ASN A 453 -19.02 -0.85 1.98
N LEU A 454 -20.22 -1.43 1.92
CA LEU A 454 -21.37 -1.06 2.75
C LEU A 454 -21.56 -2.08 3.87
N LEU A 455 -21.95 -1.59 5.04
CA LEU A 455 -22.45 -2.45 6.12
C LEU A 455 -23.84 -2.97 5.72
N GLY A 456 -24.13 -4.24 5.98
CA GLY A 456 -25.43 -4.82 5.63
C GLY A 456 -25.78 -4.60 4.16
N ARG A 457 -24.85 -4.93 3.25
CA ARG A 457 -24.93 -4.61 1.80
C ARG A 457 -26.25 -5.02 1.15
N SER A 458 -26.84 -6.10 1.62
CA SER A 458 -28.12 -6.62 1.11
C SER A 458 -29.36 -5.95 1.69
N GLU A 459 -29.20 -5.04 2.65
CA GLU A 459 -30.33 -4.40 3.32
C GLU A 459 -31.05 -3.40 2.43
N ASN A 460 -32.35 -3.56 2.35
CA ASN A 460 -33.24 -2.66 1.61
C ASN A 460 -34.09 -1.78 2.56
N SER A 461 -34.07 -2.04 3.86
CA SER A 461 -34.88 -1.35 4.87
C SER A 461 -34.11 -1.19 6.18
N GLY A 462 -34.68 -0.45 7.13
CA GLY A 462 -34.10 -0.22 8.44
C GLY A 462 -32.88 0.72 8.42
N PHE A 463 -32.08 0.68 9.49
CA PHE A 463 -30.94 1.59 9.67
C PHE A 463 -29.87 1.45 8.57
N TYR A 464 -29.57 0.24 8.13
CA TYR A 464 -28.55 -0.01 7.10
C TYR A 464 -28.95 0.50 5.71
N SER A 465 -30.24 0.64 5.42
CA SER A 465 -30.72 1.24 4.16
C SER A 465 -30.42 2.73 4.06
N GLN A 466 -30.07 3.37 5.17
CA GLN A 466 -29.73 4.80 5.23
C GLN A 466 -28.29 5.09 4.78
N GLN A 467 -27.49 4.07 4.49
CA GLN A 467 -26.15 4.26 3.95
C GLN A 467 -26.22 4.90 2.56
N TYR A 468 -25.49 6.00 2.40
CA TYR A 468 -25.48 6.76 1.15
C TYR A 468 -24.37 6.31 0.22
N ILE A 469 -24.71 6.06 -1.03
CA ILE A 469 -23.75 5.89 -2.14
C ILE A 469 -23.91 7.08 -3.07
N GLY A 470 -22.81 7.78 -3.35
CA GLY A 470 -22.82 8.87 -4.33
C GLY A 470 -23.22 8.35 -5.72
N SER A 471 -24.30 8.91 -6.27
CA SER A 471 -24.81 8.56 -7.59
C SER A 471 -24.00 9.21 -8.72
N GLU A 472 -24.19 8.71 -9.93
CA GLU A 472 -23.63 9.31 -11.14
C GLU A 472 -24.19 10.72 -11.35
N GLY A 473 -25.49 10.93 -11.21
CA GLY A 473 -26.14 12.23 -11.32
C GLY A 473 -25.79 13.20 -10.20
N GLY A 474 -25.44 12.66 -9.01
CA GLY A 474 -25.01 13.46 -7.86
C GLY A 474 -26.12 14.19 -7.12
N PHE A 475 -27.40 13.89 -7.41
CA PHE A 475 -28.53 14.47 -6.72
C PHE A 475 -28.61 13.96 -5.28
N LYS A 476 -29.01 14.82 -4.38
CA LYS A 476 -29.20 14.55 -2.95
C LYS A 476 -30.66 14.24 -2.63
N SER A 477 -31.56 14.83 -3.41
CA SER A 477 -33.00 14.67 -3.30
C SER A 477 -33.51 13.61 -4.30
N LYS A 478 -34.63 12.99 -3.96
CA LYS A 478 -35.38 12.16 -4.91
C LYS A 478 -35.93 13.04 -6.02
N ILE A 479 -35.64 12.69 -7.25
CA ILE A 479 -36.11 13.38 -8.47
C ILE A 479 -36.96 12.41 -9.30
N ASN A 480 -37.74 12.95 -10.25
CA ASN A 480 -38.70 12.16 -11.03
C ASN A 480 -38.05 11.12 -11.92
N TYR A 481 -36.86 11.43 -12.48
CA TYR A 481 -36.09 10.50 -13.33
C TYR A 481 -34.98 9.87 -12.51
N GLU A 482 -35.24 8.67 -12.02
CA GLU A 482 -34.33 7.94 -11.14
C GLU A 482 -33.10 7.43 -11.86
N TYR A 483 -33.29 7.00 -13.13
CA TYR A 483 -32.24 6.36 -13.93
C TYR A 483 -32.17 6.95 -15.35
N ALA A 484 -30.99 6.83 -15.96
CA ALA A 484 -30.75 7.16 -17.36
C ALA A 484 -30.17 5.93 -18.08
N ASN A 485 -30.91 5.41 -19.07
CA ASN A 485 -30.53 4.23 -19.83
C ASN A 485 -30.04 4.51 -21.26
N ASP A 486 -29.93 5.79 -21.65
CA ASP A 486 -29.24 6.25 -22.87
C ASP A 486 -28.06 7.15 -22.46
N TYR A 487 -28.31 8.37 -21.99
CA TYR A 487 -27.25 9.24 -21.48
C TYR A 487 -27.72 10.18 -20.36
N ILE A 488 -26.74 10.66 -19.60
CA ILE A 488 -26.94 11.66 -18.55
C ILE A 488 -25.77 12.64 -18.54
N ILE A 489 -26.07 13.91 -18.42
CA ILE A 489 -25.10 14.98 -18.17
C ILE A 489 -25.56 15.69 -16.90
N SER A 490 -24.71 15.75 -15.88
CA SER A 490 -25.03 16.40 -14.60
C SER A 490 -23.94 17.35 -14.17
N LEU A 491 -24.33 18.53 -13.74
CA LEU A 491 -23.48 19.53 -13.12
C LEU A 491 -23.96 19.80 -11.71
N ASN A 492 -23.11 19.52 -10.74
CA ASN A 492 -23.38 19.80 -9.34
C ASN A 492 -22.38 20.84 -8.83
N SER A 493 -22.83 21.78 -8.03
CA SER A 493 -21.96 22.76 -7.39
C SER A 493 -22.36 22.99 -5.95
N GLY A 494 -21.37 23.41 -5.14
CA GLY A 494 -21.58 23.80 -3.76
C GLY A 494 -20.64 24.92 -3.37
N ILE A 495 -21.10 25.79 -2.50
CA ILE A 495 -20.32 26.89 -1.97
C ILE A 495 -20.56 27.06 -0.48
N THR A 496 -19.52 27.21 0.31
CA THR A 496 -19.64 27.54 1.73
C THR A 496 -20.15 28.97 1.89
N VAL A 497 -21.32 29.13 2.44
CA VAL A 497 -21.93 30.45 2.70
C VAL A 497 -21.46 30.99 4.04
N TRP A 498 -21.48 30.17 5.09
CA TRP A 498 -21.08 30.57 6.43
C TRP A 498 -20.58 29.37 7.25
N GLN A 499 -19.35 29.47 7.77
CA GLN A 499 -18.71 28.40 8.53
C GLN A 499 -18.87 27.01 7.88
N TRP A 500 -19.75 26.15 8.44
CA TRP A 500 -20.09 24.80 7.96
C TRP A 500 -21.40 24.74 7.14
N ILE A 501 -22.02 25.89 6.88
CA ILE A 501 -23.23 25.95 6.06
C ILE A 501 -22.85 26.15 4.61
N GLU A 502 -23.24 25.22 3.76
CA GLU A 502 -23.03 25.27 2.32
C GLU A 502 -24.36 25.29 1.57
N GLY A 503 -24.45 26.19 0.60
CA GLY A 503 -25.48 26.11 -0.42
C GLY A 503 -25.03 25.14 -1.52
N TYR A 504 -25.93 24.32 -2.01
CA TYR A 504 -25.66 23.44 -3.13
C TYR A 504 -26.74 23.54 -4.21
N THR A 505 -26.36 23.19 -5.44
CA THR A 505 -27.28 23.07 -6.58
C THR A 505 -26.81 21.94 -7.49
N GLY A 506 -27.77 21.28 -8.12
CA GLY A 506 -27.55 20.27 -9.14
C GLY A 506 -28.49 20.46 -10.30
N ILE A 507 -27.99 20.34 -11.53
CA ILE A 507 -28.77 20.29 -12.75
C ILE A 507 -28.36 19.08 -13.57
N SER A 508 -29.31 18.45 -14.23
CA SER A 508 -28.99 17.37 -15.18
C SER A 508 -29.92 17.36 -16.38
N ALA A 509 -29.37 16.86 -17.49
CA ALA A 509 -30.10 16.47 -18.69
C ALA A 509 -30.06 14.93 -18.75
N ILE A 510 -31.21 14.30 -18.73
CA ILE A 510 -31.40 12.86 -18.69
C ILE A 510 -32.18 12.41 -19.93
N LYS A 511 -31.64 11.40 -20.59
CA LYS A 511 -32.27 10.77 -21.76
C LYS A 511 -32.40 9.26 -21.54
N ASN A 512 -33.60 8.78 -21.70
CA ASN A 512 -33.90 7.33 -21.79
C ASN A 512 -34.20 6.94 -23.23
N LEU A 513 -34.04 5.66 -23.51
CA LEU A 513 -34.44 5.10 -24.80
C LEU A 513 -35.93 5.29 -25.00
N ASN A 514 -36.30 5.79 -26.19
CA ASN A 514 -37.70 6.07 -26.61
C ASN A 514 -38.44 7.12 -25.77
N GLU A 515 -37.73 7.95 -25.00
CA GLU A 515 -38.29 9.09 -24.27
C GLU A 515 -37.69 10.41 -24.74
N ASP A 516 -38.33 11.52 -24.45
CA ASP A 516 -37.76 12.85 -24.71
C ASP A 516 -36.66 13.20 -23.70
N LEU A 517 -35.86 14.21 -24.04
CA LEU A 517 -34.84 14.76 -23.16
C LEU A 517 -35.49 15.48 -21.97
N ASN A 518 -35.12 15.09 -20.76
CA ASN A 518 -35.65 15.62 -19.52
C ASN A 518 -34.58 16.38 -18.73
N PHE A 519 -34.95 17.57 -18.24
CA PHE A 519 -34.10 18.38 -17.39
C PHE A 519 -34.57 18.26 -15.95
N GLN A 520 -33.62 18.04 -15.05
CA GLN A 520 -33.86 17.95 -13.61
C GLN A 520 -32.95 18.94 -12.89
N TYR A 521 -33.45 19.47 -11.78
CA TYR A 521 -32.68 20.37 -10.95
C TYR A 521 -32.98 20.14 -9.47
N GLU A 522 -32.02 20.46 -8.62
CA GLU A 522 -32.19 20.58 -7.19
C GLU A 522 -31.38 21.76 -6.64
N SER A 523 -31.78 22.27 -5.50
CA SER A 523 -30.99 23.22 -4.72
C SER A 523 -31.33 23.05 -3.24
N GLY A 524 -30.38 23.34 -2.37
CA GLY A 524 -30.58 23.19 -0.95
C GLY A 524 -29.41 23.72 -0.13
N ILE A 525 -29.54 23.49 1.16
CA ILE A 525 -28.52 23.84 2.15
C ILE A 525 -28.06 22.54 2.81
N ARG A 526 -26.76 22.41 3.01
CA ARG A 526 -26.17 21.30 3.77
C ARG A 526 -25.30 21.80 4.90
N LEU A 527 -25.20 21.01 5.95
CA LEU A 527 -24.22 21.20 7.02
C LEU A 527 -23.00 20.33 6.75
N ASN A 528 -21.87 20.96 6.50
CA ASN A 528 -20.58 20.29 6.34
C ASN A 528 -19.75 20.49 7.61
N LEU A 529 -20.01 19.69 8.64
CA LEU A 529 -19.44 19.86 9.98
C LEU A 529 -17.95 19.54 10.04
N PHE A 530 -17.52 18.52 9.29
CA PHE A 530 -16.12 18.16 9.13
C PHE A 530 -15.88 18.04 7.63
N THR A 531 -15.33 19.07 7.05
CA THR A 531 -15.11 19.17 5.60
C THR A 531 -14.64 17.85 5.01
N ASP A 532 -15.40 17.31 4.06
CA ASP A 532 -15.19 16.05 3.35
C ASP A 532 -15.36 14.76 4.18
N TYR A 533 -15.76 14.82 5.44
CA TYR A 533 -15.94 13.63 6.29
C TYR A 533 -17.38 13.42 6.77
N PHE A 534 -18.10 14.49 7.03
CA PHE A 534 -19.47 14.39 7.55
C PHE A 534 -20.34 15.52 6.98
N GLU A 535 -21.33 15.14 6.19
CA GLU A 535 -22.29 16.05 5.57
C GLU A 535 -23.72 15.66 5.96
N LEU A 536 -24.51 16.64 6.31
CA LEU A 536 -25.96 16.54 6.57
C LEU A 536 -26.71 17.40 5.55
N TYR A 537 -27.62 16.78 4.83
CA TYR A 537 -28.41 17.43 3.78
C TYR A 537 -29.80 17.79 4.25
#